data_0f219dbea4d91d1d497e482e825b6b23
#
_entry.id   0f219dbea4d91d1d497e482e825b6b23
#
_cell.length_a   1.000
_cell.length_b   1.000
_cell.length_c   1.000
_cell.angle_alpha   90.00
_cell.angle_beta   90.00
_cell.angle_gamma   90.00
#
_symmetry.space_group_name_H-M   'P 1'
#
loop_
_entity.id
_entity.type
_entity.pdbx_description
1 polymer ?
#
loop_
_entity_poly.entity_id
_entity_poly.type
_entity_poly.pdbx_seq_one_letter_code
_entity_poly.pdbx_strand_id
1 'polypeptide(L)'
;MDTTLKISEVMRPVDQFPRVSDQSYFYEVMQALEKANEEFLAGKIKQRILLVEDQSRTVVGKISPKDVVRGLEPQYDKIDSFKDDIRYGLPQIVETMKRDYMLWQEPLSDLCRKAGEIKAERMIAKPGPLQSVKITDRMDSAFHLFVTTGHDSLFVMKDDNIVGLLRFSDVYTAICKVVQACGLKPSQA
;
A
#
# COMPACT_ATOMS: atom_id res chain seq x y z
N MET A 1 22.34 8.79 23.95
CA MET A 1 21.26 9.41 23.17
C MET A 1 20.26 8.32 22.84
N ASP A 2 19.09 8.40 23.41
CA ASP A 2 18.01 7.44 23.14
C ASP A 2 17.44 7.78 21.75
N THR A 3 17.92 7.09 20.73
CA THR A 3 17.52 7.30 19.32
C THR A 3 16.29 6.47 19.02
N THR A 4 15.25 6.62 19.84
CA THR A 4 13.99 5.93 19.63
C THR A 4 13.25 6.62 18.50
N LEU A 5 13.35 6.08 17.29
CA LEU A 5 12.66 6.57 16.10
C LEU A 5 11.14 6.46 16.31
N LYS A 6 10.41 7.58 16.14
CA LYS A 6 8.95 7.63 16.30
C LYS A 6 8.24 7.56 14.96
N ILE A 7 7.09 6.91 14.93
CA ILE A 7 6.25 6.83 13.72
C ILE A 7 5.88 8.22 13.21
N SER A 8 5.50 9.14 14.11
CA SER A 8 5.14 10.52 13.77
C SER A 8 6.25 11.34 13.08
N GLU A 9 7.52 10.94 13.23
CA GLU A 9 8.66 11.63 12.62
C GLU A 9 8.97 11.12 11.20
N VAL A 10 8.52 9.92 10.87
CA VAL A 10 8.85 9.24 9.60
C VAL A 10 7.63 9.13 8.68
N MET A 11 6.42 9.10 9.24
CA MET A 11 5.20 9.01 8.46
C MET A 11 5.04 10.20 7.48
N ARG A 12 4.25 9.99 6.45
CA ARG A 12 3.78 11.05 5.56
C ARG A 12 2.33 11.37 5.88
N PRO A 13 2.01 12.64 6.22
CA PRO A 13 0.64 13.08 6.47
C PRO A 13 -0.27 12.92 5.24
N VAL A 14 -1.58 12.79 5.45
CA VAL A 14 -2.58 12.59 4.39
C VAL A 14 -2.63 13.71 3.36
N ASP A 15 -2.26 14.93 3.72
CA ASP A 15 -2.23 16.10 2.83
C ASP A 15 -1.11 16.06 1.77
N GLN A 16 -0.13 15.17 1.94
CA GLN A 16 0.95 14.97 0.98
C GLN A 16 0.62 13.98 -0.13
N PHE A 17 -0.58 13.39 -0.12
CA PHE A 17 -0.97 12.39 -1.09
C PHE A 17 -2.02 12.91 -2.07
N PRO A 18 -1.93 12.55 -3.36
CA PRO A 18 -3.03 12.76 -4.28
C PRO A 18 -4.25 11.96 -3.85
N ARG A 19 -5.44 12.43 -4.19
CA ARG A 19 -6.71 11.87 -3.70
C ARG A 19 -7.65 11.52 -4.84
N VAL A 20 -8.53 10.57 -4.57
CA VAL A 20 -9.60 10.15 -5.46
C VAL A 20 -10.85 9.82 -4.62
N SER A 21 -12.04 10.00 -5.20
CA SER A 21 -13.29 9.62 -4.54
C SER A 21 -13.48 8.10 -4.55
N ASP A 22 -14.11 7.56 -3.52
CA ASP A 22 -14.55 6.16 -3.47
C ASP A 22 -15.58 5.83 -4.57
N GLN A 23 -16.27 6.85 -5.12
CA GLN A 23 -17.22 6.74 -6.21
C GLN A 23 -16.59 6.84 -7.60
N SER A 24 -15.31 7.21 -7.71
CA SER A 24 -14.60 7.27 -9.00
C SER A 24 -14.57 5.90 -9.67
N TYR A 25 -14.71 5.90 -10.97
CA TYR A 25 -14.61 4.68 -11.79
C TYR A 25 -13.17 4.26 -12.00
N PHE A 26 -12.97 3.00 -12.33
CA PHE A 26 -11.67 2.38 -12.57
C PHE A 26 -10.75 3.22 -13.47
N TYR A 27 -11.29 3.74 -14.58
CA TYR A 27 -10.52 4.55 -15.51
C TYR A 27 -10.02 5.85 -14.89
N GLU A 28 -10.84 6.53 -14.07
CA GLU A 28 -10.46 7.74 -13.36
C GLU A 28 -9.36 7.47 -12.34
N VAL A 29 -9.44 6.33 -11.65
CA VAL A 29 -8.38 5.88 -10.72
C VAL A 29 -7.07 5.62 -11.47
N MET A 30 -7.13 4.94 -12.62
CA MET A 30 -5.95 4.72 -13.47
C MET A 30 -5.31 6.04 -13.90
N GLN A 31 -6.10 6.98 -14.43
CA GLN A 31 -5.59 8.28 -14.85
C GLN A 31 -4.96 9.06 -13.69
N ALA A 32 -5.58 9.02 -12.51
CA ALA A 32 -5.03 9.67 -11.32
C ALA A 32 -3.69 9.04 -10.88
N LEU A 33 -3.56 7.72 -10.95
CA LEU A 33 -2.30 7.02 -10.66
C LEU A 33 -1.22 7.30 -11.69
N GLU A 34 -1.57 7.34 -12.97
CA GLU A 34 -0.64 7.67 -14.06
C GLU A 34 -0.10 9.09 -13.88
N LYS A 35 -0.99 10.06 -13.66
CA LYS A 35 -0.60 11.43 -13.35
C LYS A 35 0.30 11.52 -12.12
N ALA A 36 -0.04 10.83 -11.04
CA ALA A 36 0.78 10.80 -9.84
C ALA A 36 2.16 10.18 -10.11
N ASN A 37 2.25 9.17 -10.98
CA ASN A 37 3.51 8.57 -11.38
C ASN A 37 4.37 9.54 -12.23
N GLU A 38 3.78 10.25 -13.18
CA GLU A 38 4.46 11.27 -13.99
C GLU A 38 5.00 12.40 -13.12
N GLU A 39 4.19 12.92 -12.21
CA GLU A 39 4.60 13.98 -11.28
C GLU A 39 5.69 13.51 -10.30
N PHE A 40 5.65 12.24 -9.90
CA PHE A 40 6.71 11.63 -9.09
C PHE A 40 8.02 11.51 -9.86
N LEU A 41 7.98 11.03 -11.11
CA LEU A 41 9.17 10.91 -11.96
C LEU A 41 9.76 12.30 -12.30
N ALA A 42 8.91 13.31 -12.41
CA ALA A 42 9.32 14.70 -12.60
C ALA A 42 9.82 15.38 -11.31
N GLY A 43 9.82 14.68 -10.17
CA GLY A 43 10.25 15.20 -8.87
C GLY A 43 9.29 16.22 -8.24
N LYS A 44 8.07 16.39 -8.79
CA LYS A 44 7.07 17.35 -8.32
C LYS A 44 6.37 16.88 -7.05
N ILE A 45 6.11 15.58 -6.94
CA ILE A 45 5.52 14.95 -5.76
C ILE A 45 6.40 13.78 -5.29
N LYS A 46 6.17 13.34 -4.05
CA LYS A 46 6.94 12.24 -3.45
C LYS A 46 6.13 10.95 -3.30
N GLN A 47 4.91 10.92 -3.84
CA GLN A 47 3.94 9.83 -3.60
C GLN A 47 3.36 9.33 -4.92
N ARG A 48 3.22 7.99 -5.03
CA ARG A 48 2.56 7.31 -6.16
C ARG A 48 1.34 6.50 -5.72
N ILE A 49 0.91 6.72 -4.48
CA ILE A 49 -0.26 6.08 -3.88
C ILE A 49 -1.36 7.13 -3.82
N LEU A 50 -2.58 6.78 -4.20
CA LEU A 50 -3.75 7.63 -4.00
C LEU A 50 -4.36 7.33 -2.64
N LEU A 51 -4.77 8.36 -1.92
CA LEU A 51 -5.72 8.22 -0.82
C LEU A 51 -7.13 8.29 -1.36
N VAL A 52 -8.02 7.50 -0.79
CA VAL A 52 -9.43 7.46 -1.18
C VAL A 52 -10.26 8.17 -0.14
N GLU A 53 -11.09 9.10 -0.58
CA GLU A 53 -12.03 9.85 0.26
C GLU A 53 -13.46 9.41 0.00
N ASP A 54 -14.23 9.33 1.07
CA ASP A 54 -15.67 9.20 1.00
C ASP A 54 -16.37 10.54 0.69
N GLN A 55 -17.71 10.53 0.64
CA GLN A 55 -18.53 11.73 0.41
C GLN A 55 -18.36 12.81 1.50
N SER A 56 -17.91 12.43 2.70
CA SER A 56 -17.60 13.34 3.81
C SER A 56 -16.18 13.90 3.76
N ARG A 57 -15.40 13.58 2.70
CA ARG A 57 -13.98 13.89 2.56
C ARG A 57 -13.09 13.24 3.63
N THR A 58 -13.58 12.18 4.24
CA THR A 58 -12.79 11.37 5.17
C THR A 58 -11.97 10.36 4.37
N VAL A 59 -10.68 10.25 4.70
CA VAL A 59 -9.82 9.23 4.07
C VAL A 59 -10.22 7.85 4.60
N VAL A 60 -10.68 6.98 3.70
CA VAL A 60 -11.19 5.64 4.03
C VAL A 60 -10.23 4.52 3.63
N GLY A 61 -9.18 4.85 2.88
CA GLY A 61 -8.19 3.88 2.46
C GLY A 61 -7.21 4.42 1.44
N LYS A 62 -6.53 3.51 0.74
CA LYS A 62 -5.56 3.84 -0.30
C LYS A 62 -5.71 2.93 -1.52
N ILE A 63 -5.23 3.40 -2.66
CA ILE A 63 -5.08 2.62 -3.88
C ILE A 63 -3.65 2.80 -4.41
N SER A 64 -2.99 1.70 -4.70
CA SER A 64 -1.69 1.61 -5.36
C SER A 64 -1.84 0.96 -6.75
N PRO A 65 -0.81 0.99 -7.60
CA PRO A 65 -0.83 0.25 -8.87
C PRO A 65 -1.13 -1.25 -8.71
N LYS A 66 -0.71 -1.86 -7.60
CA LYS A 66 -1.01 -3.27 -7.29
C LYS A 66 -2.51 -3.51 -7.09
N ASP A 67 -3.20 -2.56 -6.45
CA ASP A 67 -4.63 -2.65 -6.20
C ASP A 67 -5.43 -2.51 -7.51
N VAL A 68 -4.94 -1.72 -8.46
CA VAL A 68 -5.51 -1.63 -9.82
C VAL A 68 -5.37 -2.96 -10.57
N VAL A 69 -4.18 -3.58 -10.54
CA VAL A 69 -3.96 -4.90 -11.17
C VAL A 69 -4.89 -5.94 -10.54
N ARG A 70 -5.07 -5.91 -9.22
CA ARG A 70 -6.02 -6.77 -8.52
C ARG A 70 -7.46 -6.50 -8.95
N GLY A 71 -7.85 -5.23 -9.11
CA GLY A 71 -9.19 -4.82 -9.54
C GLY A 71 -9.55 -5.30 -10.95
N LEU A 72 -8.56 -5.53 -11.83
CA LEU A 72 -8.78 -6.09 -13.16
C LEU A 72 -9.23 -7.57 -13.14
N GLU A 73 -8.84 -8.31 -12.11
CA GLU A 73 -9.18 -9.73 -11.96
C GLU A 73 -10.07 -9.93 -10.74
N PRO A 74 -11.41 -9.88 -10.90
CA PRO A 74 -12.36 -9.95 -9.78
C PRO A 74 -12.28 -11.24 -8.96
N GLN A 75 -11.71 -12.30 -9.53
CA GLN A 75 -11.55 -13.58 -8.84
C GLN A 75 -10.61 -13.49 -7.63
N TYR A 76 -9.73 -12.48 -7.57
CA TYR A 76 -8.90 -12.24 -6.39
C TYR A 76 -9.71 -11.95 -5.11
N ASP A 77 -10.93 -11.43 -5.23
CA ASP A 77 -11.80 -11.20 -4.07
C ASP A 77 -12.21 -12.51 -3.37
N LYS A 78 -12.24 -13.62 -4.13
CA LYS A 78 -12.53 -14.95 -3.59
C LYS A 78 -11.34 -15.59 -2.88
N ILE A 79 -10.12 -15.08 -3.13
CA ILE A 79 -8.86 -15.61 -2.59
C ILE A 79 -8.52 -14.98 -1.24
N ASP A 80 -9.18 -13.90 -0.85
CA ASP A 80 -8.88 -13.18 0.39
C ASP A 80 -8.94 -14.04 1.66
N SER A 81 -9.71 -15.12 1.64
CA SER A 81 -9.75 -16.11 2.72
C SER A 81 -8.44 -16.92 2.90
N PHE A 82 -7.54 -16.90 1.91
CA PHE A 82 -6.28 -17.65 1.91
C PHE A 82 -5.04 -16.76 2.01
N LYS A 83 -5.21 -15.45 2.32
CA LYS A 83 -4.08 -14.50 2.39
C LYS A 83 -2.97 -14.93 3.33
N ASP A 84 -3.32 -15.56 4.43
CA ASP A 84 -2.35 -16.01 5.42
C ASP A 84 -1.51 -17.19 4.90
N ASP A 85 -2.12 -18.10 4.14
CA ASP A 85 -1.45 -19.26 3.55
C ASP A 85 -0.50 -18.86 2.42
N ILE A 86 -0.88 -17.88 1.60
CA ILE A 86 -0.03 -17.33 0.51
C ILE A 86 1.23 -16.68 1.07
N ARG A 87 1.12 -16.06 2.23
CA ARG A 87 2.24 -15.34 2.88
C ARG A 87 3.42 -16.26 3.20
N TYR A 88 3.18 -17.52 3.49
CA TYR A 88 4.22 -18.52 3.78
C TYR A 88 4.88 -19.10 2.52
N GLY A 89 4.54 -18.56 1.33
CA GLY A 89 5.32 -18.80 0.11
C GLY A 89 5.31 -20.23 -0.39
N LEU A 90 4.20 -20.95 -0.21
CA LEU A 90 4.06 -22.29 -0.79
C LEU A 90 3.77 -22.18 -2.30
N PRO A 91 4.74 -22.42 -3.20
CA PRO A 91 4.56 -22.27 -4.65
C PRO A 91 3.37 -23.06 -5.18
N GLN A 92 3.10 -24.23 -4.60
CA GLN A 92 1.98 -25.09 -4.96
C GLN A 92 0.61 -24.43 -4.68
N ILE A 93 0.50 -23.60 -3.63
CA ILE A 93 -0.74 -22.86 -3.33
C ILE A 93 -0.99 -21.82 -4.42
N VAL A 94 0.04 -21.08 -4.86
CA VAL A 94 -0.08 -20.06 -5.90
C VAL A 94 -0.54 -20.66 -7.22
N GLU A 95 0.05 -21.78 -7.65
CA GLU A 95 -0.34 -22.50 -8.86
C GLU A 95 -1.76 -23.09 -8.77
N THR A 96 -2.09 -23.68 -7.64
CA THR A 96 -3.43 -24.22 -7.38
C THR A 96 -4.47 -23.11 -7.44
N MET A 97 -4.21 -21.96 -6.81
CA MET A 97 -5.09 -20.79 -6.86
C MET A 97 -5.30 -20.30 -8.29
N LYS A 98 -4.22 -20.13 -9.06
CA LYS A 98 -4.33 -19.69 -10.45
C LYS A 98 -5.21 -20.62 -11.27
N ARG A 99 -5.09 -21.92 -11.09
CA ARG A 99 -5.87 -22.94 -11.78
C ARG A 99 -7.31 -22.99 -11.27
N ASP A 100 -7.52 -23.11 -9.97
CA ASP A 100 -8.83 -23.38 -9.37
C ASP A 100 -9.76 -22.15 -9.43
N TYR A 101 -9.20 -20.95 -9.39
CA TYR A 101 -9.94 -19.70 -9.58
C TYR A 101 -9.89 -19.18 -11.01
N MET A 102 -9.27 -19.92 -11.95
CA MET A 102 -9.16 -19.55 -13.38
C MET A 102 -8.62 -18.12 -13.58
N LEU A 103 -7.63 -17.69 -12.78
CA LEU A 103 -7.08 -16.34 -12.83
C LEU A 103 -6.44 -16.06 -14.19
N TRP A 104 -6.70 -14.86 -14.72
CA TRP A 104 -6.13 -14.35 -15.98
C TRP A 104 -6.40 -15.25 -17.20
N GLN A 105 -7.53 -15.94 -17.22
CA GLN A 105 -7.94 -16.77 -18.37
C GLN A 105 -8.55 -15.93 -19.48
N GLU A 106 -9.12 -14.79 -19.16
CA GLU A 106 -9.70 -13.89 -20.14
C GLU A 106 -8.63 -12.97 -20.74
N PRO A 107 -8.76 -12.58 -22.02
CA PRO A 107 -7.91 -11.56 -22.61
C PRO A 107 -7.98 -10.25 -21.82
N LEU A 108 -6.84 -9.55 -21.70
CA LEU A 108 -6.76 -8.30 -20.93
C LEU A 108 -7.76 -7.24 -21.43
N SER A 109 -8.06 -7.22 -22.75
CA SER A 109 -9.08 -6.34 -23.35
C SER A 109 -10.48 -6.54 -22.77
N ASP A 110 -10.85 -7.80 -22.48
CA ASP A 110 -12.16 -8.14 -21.93
C ASP A 110 -12.23 -7.82 -20.43
N LEU A 111 -11.14 -8.07 -19.69
CA LEU A 111 -11.01 -7.66 -18.30
C LEU A 111 -11.09 -6.13 -18.18
N CYS A 112 -10.40 -5.38 -19.06
CA CYS A 112 -10.46 -3.92 -19.07
C CYS A 112 -11.88 -3.39 -19.34
N ARG A 113 -12.63 -4.02 -20.26
CA ARG A 113 -14.02 -3.63 -20.53
C ARG A 113 -14.91 -3.86 -19.30
N LYS A 114 -14.77 -5.00 -18.63
CA LYS A 114 -15.51 -5.31 -17.39
C LYS A 114 -15.13 -4.37 -16.26
N ALA A 115 -13.85 -4.00 -16.17
CA ALA A 115 -13.35 -3.08 -15.16
C ALA A 115 -13.91 -1.66 -15.28
N GLY A 116 -14.36 -1.27 -16.48
CA GLY A 116 -14.95 0.06 -16.72
C GLY A 116 -16.12 0.42 -15.80
N GLU A 117 -16.84 -0.57 -15.29
CA GLU A 117 -17.96 -0.41 -14.36
C GLU A 117 -17.55 -0.49 -12.89
N ILE A 118 -16.29 -0.81 -12.59
CA ILE A 118 -15.79 -0.97 -11.23
C ILE A 118 -15.51 0.40 -10.64
N LYS A 119 -16.04 0.64 -9.44
CA LYS A 119 -15.74 1.83 -8.65
C LYS A 119 -14.51 1.63 -7.76
N ALA A 120 -13.88 2.74 -7.40
CA ALA A 120 -12.72 2.78 -6.52
C ALA A 120 -12.95 2.03 -5.20
N GLU A 121 -14.16 2.11 -4.64
CA GLU A 121 -14.55 1.42 -3.38
C GLU A 121 -14.26 -0.09 -3.38
N ARG A 122 -14.28 -0.76 -4.54
CA ARG A 122 -13.95 -2.18 -4.67
C ARG A 122 -12.46 -2.48 -4.74
N MET A 123 -11.65 -1.47 -5.01
CA MET A 123 -10.18 -1.59 -5.12
C MET A 123 -9.45 -1.07 -3.87
N ILE A 124 -10.18 -0.46 -2.94
CA ILE A 124 -9.57 0.19 -1.77
C ILE A 124 -8.90 -0.85 -0.86
N ALA A 125 -7.61 -0.66 -0.60
CA ALA A 125 -6.99 -1.26 0.56
C ALA A 125 -7.40 -0.45 1.80
N LYS A 126 -8.10 -1.09 2.73
CA LYS A 126 -8.60 -0.47 3.97
C LYS A 126 -7.66 -0.80 5.15
N PRO A 127 -7.62 0.08 6.19
CA PRO A 127 -6.84 -0.24 7.38
C PRO A 127 -7.34 -1.52 8.05
N GLY A 128 -6.38 -2.35 8.47
CA GLY A 128 -6.62 -3.57 9.21
C GLY A 128 -5.49 -3.82 10.20
N PRO A 129 -5.64 -4.78 11.13
CA PRO A 129 -4.66 -5.01 12.21
C PRO A 129 -3.24 -5.25 11.72
N LEU A 130 -3.08 -5.94 10.57
CA LEU A 130 -1.79 -6.25 9.98
C LEU A 130 -1.28 -5.18 8.98
N GLN A 131 -2.03 -4.11 8.78
CA GLN A 131 -1.70 -3.04 7.83
C GLN A 131 -1.79 -1.65 8.45
N SER A 132 -1.92 -1.56 9.78
CA SER A 132 -2.07 -0.30 10.50
C SER A 132 -1.18 -0.24 11.73
N VAL A 133 -0.74 0.96 12.05
CA VAL A 133 -0.05 1.31 13.29
C VAL A 133 -0.66 2.57 13.87
N LYS A 134 -0.63 2.73 15.19
CA LYS A 134 -1.04 3.99 15.82
C LYS A 134 0.10 5.00 15.72
N ILE A 135 -0.23 6.28 15.60
CA ILE A 135 0.76 7.37 15.56
C ILE A 135 1.66 7.39 16.81
N THR A 136 1.15 6.86 17.92
CA THR A 136 1.82 6.76 19.22
C THR A 136 2.65 5.49 19.39
N ASP A 137 2.53 4.52 18.46
CA ASP A 137 3.25 3.26 18.55
C ASP A 137 4.75 3.50 18.34
N ARG A 138 5.54 2.55 18.84
CA ARG A 138 6.97 2.51 18.61
C ARG A 138 7.27 2.00 17.20
N MET A 139 8.39 2.43 16.65
CA MET A 139 8.80 2.05 15.29
C MET A 139 9.10 0.54 15.17
N ASP A 140 9.47 -0.15 16.24
CA ASP A 140 9.70 -1.59 16.26
C ASP A 140 8.44 -2.38 15.87
N SER A 141 7.25 -1.92 16.29
CA SER A 141 5.98 -2.51 15.85
C SER A 141 5.79 -2.40 14.33
N ALA A 142 6.15 -1.26 13.76
CA ALA A 142 6.10 -1.07 12.31
C ALA A 142 7.12 -1.94 11.57
N PHE A 143 8.35 -2.06 12.08
CA PHE A 143 9.36 -2.95 11.50
C PHE A 143 8.88 -4.40 11.44
N HIS A 144 8.30 -4.88 12.54
CA HIS A 144 7.74 -6.22 12.59
C HIS A 144 6.67 -6.43 11.52
N LEU A 145 5.71 -5.50 11.40
CA LEU A 145 4.66 -5.57 10.38
C LEU A 145 5.25 -5.56 8.97
N PHE A 146 6.18 -4.67 8.65
CA PHE A 146 6.79 -4.62 7.31
C PHE A 146 7.47 -5.94 6.93
N VAL A 147 8.24 -6.52 7.85
CA VAL A 147 8.98 -7.77 7.60
C VAL A 147 8.04 -8.96 7.48
N THR A 148 7.01 -9.04 8.33
CA THR A 148 6.12 -10.21 8.39
C THR A 148 5.00 -10.16 7.35
N THR A 149 4.56 -8.97 6.94
CA THR A 149 3.40 -8.83 6.04
C THR A 149 3.76 -8.53 4.60
N GLY A 150 4.98 -8.06 4.31
CA GLY A 150 5.41 -7.67 2.97
C GLY A 150 4.62 -6.48 2.39
N HIS A 151 4.02 -5.64 3.24
CA HIS A 151 3.36 -4.42 2.79
C HIS A 151 4.38 -3.33 2.45
N ASP A 152 4.15 -2.57 1.40
CA ASP A 152 4.98 -1.41 1.01
C ASP A 152 4.68 -0.16 1.86
N SER A 153 3.51 -0.13 2.50
CA SER A 153 3.09 0.97 3.37
C SER A 153 2.04 0.52 4.38
N LEU A 154 2.11 1.10 5.59
CA LEU A 154 1.14 0.91 6.67
C LEU A 154 0.32 2.19 6.84
N PHE A 155 -0.95 2.04 7.19
CA PHE A 155 -1.77 3.17 7.64
C PHE A 155 -1.29 3.64 9.01
N VAL A 156 -1.23 4.96 9.19
CA VAL A 156 -0.99 5.56 10.51
C VAL A 156 -2.32 6.09 11.03
N MET A 157 -2.75 5.52 12.14
CA MET A 157 -4.03 5.83 12.76
C MET A 157 -3.85 6.75 13.96
N LYS A 158 -4.75 7.71 14.08
CA LYS A 158 -4.98 8.46 15.32
C LYS A 158 -6.46 8.32 15.64
N ASP A 159 -6.75 7.68 16.76
CA ASP A 159 -8.10 7.20 17.06
C ASP A 159 -8.60 6.33 15.90
N ASP A 160 -9.78 6.59 15.36
CA ASP A 160 -10.34 5.85 14.22
C ASP A 160 -10.02 6.48 12.86
N ASN A 161 -9.19 7.53 12.82
CA ASN A 161 -8.89 8.26 11.59
C ASN A 161 -7.54 7.90 11.00
N ILE A 162 -7.46 7.78 9.68
CA ILE A 162 -6.20 7.69 8.96
C ILE A 162 -5.58 9.10 8.91
N VAL A 163 -4.42 9.28 9.57
CA VAL A 163 -3.70 10.57 9.60
C VAL A 163 -2.48 10.60 8.69
N GLY A 164 -2.10 9.45 8.15
CA GLY A 164 -0.96 9.35 7.23
C GLY A 164 -0.67 7.92 6.81
N LEU A 165 0.39 7.77 6.03
CA LEU A 165 0.99 6.49 5.70
C LEU A 165 2.45 6.45 6.14
N LEU A 166 2.87 5.31 6.67
CA LEU A 166 4.26 4.98 6.91
C LEU A 166 4.72 4.08 5.76
N ARG A 167 5.62 4.57 4.89
CA ARG A 167 6.13 3.81 3.76
C ARG A 167 7.43 3.11 4.14
N PHE A 168 7.61 1.89 3.66
CA PHE A 168 8.85 1.15 3.89
C PHE A 168 10.10 1.92 3.41
N SER A 169 10.00 2.64 2.27
CA SER A 169 11.11 3.45 1.75
C SER A 169 11.54 4.59 2.68
N ASP A 170 10.58 5.24 3.39
CA ASP A 170 10.90 6.29 4.36
C ASP A 170 11.53 5.68 5.63
N VAL A 171 10.99 4.56 6.08
CA VAL A 171 11.52 3.78 7.20
C VAL A 171 12.95 3.32 6.92
N TYR A 172 13.20 2.74 5.76
CA TYR A 172 14.54 2.31 5.34
C TYR A 172 15.53 3.49 5.32
N THR A 173 15.10 4.64 4.77
CA THR A 173 15.92 5.85 4.76
C THR A 173 16.27 6.32 6.18
N ALA A 174 15.31 6.24 7.11
CA ALA A 174 15.54 6.59 8.50
C ALA A 174 16.52 5.62 9.19
N ILE A 175 16.37 4.32 8.94
CA ILE A 175 17.32 3.29 9.43
C ILE A 175 18.73 3.56 8.91
N CYS A 176 18.89 3.85 7.60
CA CYS A 176 20.21 4.15 7.03
C CYS A 176 20.90 5.31 7.73
N LYS A 177 20.16 6.39 8.06
CA LYS A 177 20.72 7.53 8.81
C LYS A 177 21.21 7.12 10.20
N VAL A 178 20.42 6.30 10.92
CA VAL A 178 20.80 5.80 12.24
C VAL A 178 22.06 4.93 12.15
N VAL A 179 22.10 3.98 11.21
CA VAL A 179 23.25 3.10 10.99
C VAL A 179 24.52 3.88 10.64
N GLN A 180 24.39 4.90 9.76
CA GLN A 180 25.52 5.78 9.44
C GLN A 180 26.04 6.55 10.66
N ALA A 181 25.14 7.03 11.51
CA ALA A 181 25.48 7.72 12.74
C ALA A 181 26.18 6.81 13.78
N CYS A 182 25.95 5.50 13.73
CA CYS A 182 26.64 4.50 14.55
C CYS A 182 28.11 4.27 14.18
N GLY A 183 28.61 4.91 13.08
CA GLY A 183 30.01 4.84 12.67
C GLY A 183 30.46 3.45 12.16
N LEU A 184 29.51 2.60 11.73
CA LEU A 184 29.83 1.32 11.10
C LEU A 184 30.63 1.58 9.83
N LYS A 185 31.93 1.24 9.85
CA LYS A 185 32.79 1.23 8.66
C LYS A 185 32.67 -0.15 7.99
N PRO A 186 32.72 -0.22 6.65
CA PRO A 186 32.91 -1.50 5.98
C PRO A 186 34.13 -2.19 6.56
N SER A 187 34.02 -3.45 6.97
CA SER A 187 35.21 -4.23 7.31
C SER A 187 36.06 -4.29 6.06
N GLN A 188 37.29 -3.81 6.16
CA GLN A 188 38.27 -4.00 5.10
C GLN A 188 38.52 -5.52 5.03
N ALA A 189 37.94 -6.17 4.00
CA ALA A 189 38.26 -7.54 3.63
C ALA A 189 39.54 -7.57 2.81
#